data_f5b4ffd87ad17f5e8a561ec67efde6a1
#
_entry.id   f5b4ffd87ad17f5e8a561ec67efde6a1
#
_cell.length_a   1.000
_cell.length_b   1.000
_cell.length_c   1.000
_cell.angle_alpha   90.00
_cell.angle_beta   90.00
_cell.angle_gamma   90.00
#
_symmetry.space_group_name_H-M   'P 1'
#
loop_
_entity.id
_entity.type
_entity.pdbx_description
1 polymer ?
#
loop_
_entity_poly.entity_id
_entity_poly.type
_entity_poly.pdbx_seq_one_letter_code
_entity_poly.pdbx_strand_id
1 'polypeptide(L)'
;MARQDRAADGARSNLYDDITGKIIAELEAGRLPWVQPWGTSAAKAPLAMPRNAATSRQYSGINILILWGAVVQHGYPSQHWLTYRQAAALGGNVMKGERGTTVVFADRFTPEDEKRRARETGEEPGRIPFLKRFTVFNTAQCDGLPEDIAVAMPPPPPGMIEPRVEALIKATGIDFRIGGDRAFYVPALDYVQVPPPAGPLP
;
A
#
# COMPACT_ATOMS: atom_id res chain seq x y z
N MET A 1 4.92 -17.05 35.56
CA MET A 1 4.16 -16.34 34.50
C MET A 1 4.97 -15.30 33.72
N ALA A 2 6.31 -15.31 33.71
CA ALA A 2 7.13 -14.25 33.07
C ALA A 2 7.83 -14.62 31.76
N ARG A 3 7.50 -15.77 31.15
CA ARG A 3 8.24 -16.30 29.98
C ARG A 3 7.55 -16.03 28.64
N GLN A 4 6.27 -15.65 28.61
CA GLN A 4 5.53 -15.38 27.37
C GLN A 4 5.66 -13.92 26.87
N ASP A 5 5.88 -12.95 27.77
CA ASP A 5 5.98 -11.53 27.40
C ASP A 5 7.28 -11.18 26.67
N ARG A 6 8.40 -11.86 26.99
CA ARG A 6 9.69 -11.59 26.33
C ARG A 6 9.76 -12.03 24.88
N ALA A 7 9.07 -13.10 24.51
CA ALA A 7 9.06 -13.59 23.13
C ALA A 7 8.21 -12.71 22.19
N ALA A 8 7.14 -12.11 22.71
CA ALA A 8 6.29 -11.22 21.96
C ALA A 8 6.94 -9.85 21.72
N ASP A 9 7.73 -9.37 22.67
CA ASP A 9 8.40 -8.07 22.57
C ASP A 9 9.62 -8.12 21.62
N GLY A 10 10.41 -9.19 21.68
CA GLY A 10 11.53 -9.44 20.76
C GLY A 10 11.09 -9.62 19.29
N ALA A 11 9.91 -10.21 19.04
CA ALA A 11 9.36 -10.33 17.70
C ALA A 11 8.80 -9.02 17.15
N ARG A 12 8.34 -8.13 18.03
CA ARG A 12 7.82 -6.80 17.67
C ARG A 12 8.93 -5.84 17.28
N SER A 13 10.01 -5.75 18.07
CA SER A 13 11.16 -4.90 17.76
C SER A 13 11.78 -5.30 16.42
N ASN A 14 11.93 -6.58 16.17
CA ASN A 14 12.51 -7.11 14.93
C ASN A 14 11.65 -6.79 13.68
N LEU A 15 10.32 -6.69 13.81
CA LEU A 15 9.46 -6.32 12.68
C LEU A 15 9.53 -4.83 12.35
N TYR A 16 9.55 -3.96 13.34
CA TYR A 16 9.75 -2.52 13.13
C TYR A 16 11.13 -2.25 12.56
N ASP A 17 12.16 -2.88 13.11
CA ASP A 17 13.54 -2.74 12.65
C ASP A 17 13.70 -3.20 11.19
N ASP A 18 13.09 -4.34 10.82
CA ASP A 18 13.11 -4.85 9.46
C ASP A 18 12.46 -3.88 8.45
N ILE A 19 11.32 -3.30 8.82
CA ILE A 19 10.59 -2.35 7.94
C ILE A 19 11.34 -1.02 7.88
N THR A 20 11.77 -0.49 9.02
CA THR A 20 12.52 0.75 9.10
C THR A 20 13.85 0.63 8.33
N GLY A 21 14.57 -0.48 8.51
CA GLY A 21 15.81 -0.76 7.79
C GLY A 21 15.61 -0.79 6.27
N LYS A 22 14.52 -1.38 5.78
CA LYS A 22 14.20 -1.35 4.34
C LYS A 22 13.93 0.06 3.83
N ILE A 23 13.15 0.85 4.57
CA ILE A 23 12.87 2.24 4.19
C ILE A 23 14.15 3.05 4.18
N ILE A 24 15.00 2.91 5.19
CA ILE A 24 16.30 3.60 5.26
C ILE A 24 17.17 3.20 4.08
N ALA A 25 17.29 1.93 3.77
CA ALA A 25 18.09 1.44 2.63
C ALA A 25 17.57 2.01 1.29
N GLU A 26 16.26 2.14 1.10
CA GLU A 26 15.70 2.79 -0.09
C GLU A 26 16.04 4.28 -0.14
N LEU A 27 15.96 4.98 1.00
CA LEU A 27 16.33 6.39 1.12
C LEU A 27 17.81 6.63 0.83
N GLU A 28 18.70 5.81 1.39
CA GLU A 28 20.14 5.87 1.16
C GLU A 28 20.50 5.58 -0.30
N ALA A 29 19.73 4.74 -0.96
CA ALA A 29 19.84 4.47 -2.40
C ALA A 29 19.24 5.60 -3.28
N GLY A 30 18.78 6.71 -2.68
CA GLY A 30 18.16 7.83 -3.40
C GLY A 30 16.74 7.51 -3.91
N ARG A 31 16.16 6.42 -3.51
CA ARG A 31 14.79 6.02 -3.86
C ARG A 31 13.85 6.40 -2.74
N LEU A 32 13.01 7.38 -2.98
CA LEU A 32 11.97 7.79 -2.05
C LEU A 32 10.71 6.96 -2.33
N PRO A 33 10.32 6.01 -1.47
CA PRO A 33 9.18 5.12 -1.72
C PRO A 33 7.84 5.87 -1.90
N TRP A 34 7.78 7.11 -1.45
CA TRP A 34 6.61 7.99 -1.56
C TRP A 34 6.74 9.08 -2.63
N VAL A 35 7.93 9.24 -3.22
CA VAL A 35 8.12 10.11 -4.38
C VAL A 35 8.04 9.23 -5.60
N GLN A 36 6.94 9.34 -6.30
CA GLN A 36 6.84 8.66 -7.57
C GLN A 36 7.82 9.29 -8.54
N PRO A 37 8.57 8.47 -9.27
CA PRO A 37 9.32 8.95 -10.41
C PRO A 37 8.33 9.31 -11.54
N TRP A 38 7.71 10.47 -11.43
CA TRP A 38 6.90 11.04 -12.50
C TRP A 38 7.79 11.13 -13.74
N GLY A 39 7.53 10.29 -14.72
CA GLY A 39 8.28 10.31 -15.98
C GLY A 39 9.47 9.35 -16.08
N THR A 40 9.69 8.42 -15.16
CA THR A 40 10.65 7.33 -15.39
C THR A 40 9.95 6.11 -15.95
N SER A 41 10.53 5.56 -17.03
CA SER A 41 10.10 4.30 -17.66
C SER A 41 10.12 3.07 -16.75
N ALA A 42 10.59 3.21 -15.51
CA ALA A 42 10.69 2.13 -14.53
C ALA A 42 9.35 1.75 -13.88
N ALA A 43 8.39 2.64 -13.80
CA ALA A 43 7.07 2.35 -13.23
C ALA A 43 6.09 1.94 -14.33
N LYS A 44 6.04 0.65 -14.66
CA LYS A 44 5.05 0.11 -15.62
C LYS A 44 3.62 0.10 -15.08
N ALA A 45 3.45 0.16 -13.76
CA ALA A 45 2.14 0.17 -13.13
C ALA A 45 1.59 1.59 -13.00
N PRO A 46 0.30 1.82 -13.29
CA PRO A 46 -0.35 3.08 -12.97
C PRO A 46 -0.30 3.33 -11.46
N LEU A 47 -0.28 4.60 -11.07
CA LEU A 47 -0.44 5.03 -9.69
C LEU A 47 -1.85 4.70 -9.22
N ALA A 48 -1.98 3.54 -8.61
CA ALA A 48 -3.18 3.14 -7.93
C ALA A 48 -2.83 2.71 -6.50
N MET A 49 -3.79 2.79 -5.62
CA MET A 49 -3.63 2.24 -4.28
C MET A 49 -3.47 0.72 -4.37
N PRO A 50 -2.44 0.15 -3.71
CA PRO A 50 -2.29 -1.29 -3.65
C PRO A 50 -3.55 -1.93 -3.07
N ARG A 51 -4.03 -2.99 -3.72
CA ARG A 51 -5.24 -3.70 -3.29
C ARG A 51 -5.06 -5.20 -3.34
N ASN A 52 -5.82 -5.89 -2.51
CA ASN A 52 -5.92 -7.33 -2.57
C ASN A 52 -6.82 -7.72 -3.75
N ALA A 53 -6.31 -8.50 -4.70
CA ALA A 53 -7.01 -8.83 -5.93
C ALA A 53 -8.24 -9.74 -5.70
N ALA A 54 -8.21 -10.59 -4.66
CA ALA A 54 -9.34 -11.49 -4.36
C ALA A 54 -10.49 -10.79 -3.62
N THR A 55 -10.20 -9.73 -2.84
CA THR A 55 -11.21 -9.08 -2.00
C THR A 55 -11.49 -7.64 -2.41
N SER A 56 -10.73 -7.09 -3.36
CA SER A 56 -10.75 -5.69 -3.78
C SER A 56 -10.45 -4.67 -2.65
N ARG A 57 -10.09 -5.14 -1.45
CA ARG A 57 -9.73 -4.27 -0.33
C ARG A 57 -8.39 -3.58 -0.59
N GLN A 58 -8.35 -2.28 -0.34
CA GLN A 58 -7.11 -1.50 -0.40
C GLN A 58 -6.25 -1.79 0.83
N TYR A 59 -4.94 -1.81 0.62
CA TYR A 59 -3.98 -1.79 1.72
C TYR A 59 -3.90 -0.38 2.31
N SER A 60 -3.48 -0.29 3.57
CA SER A 60 -3.42 0.97 4.31
C SER A 60 -2.12 1.10 5.11
N GLY A 61 -1.84 2.33 5.55
CA GLY A 61 -0.68 2.62 6.37
C GLY A 61 0.63 2.28 5.68
N ILE A 62 1.58 1.74 6.44
CA ILE A 62 2.93 1.37 5.96
C ILE A 62 2.93 0.37 4.80
N ASN A 63 1.88 -0.45 4.68
CA ASN A 63 1.79 -1.44 3.61
C ASN A 63 1.72 -0.80 2.22
N ILE A 64 1.17 0.41 2.11
CA ILE A 64 1.15 1.16 0.85
C ILE A 64 2.58 1.42 0.37
N LEU A 65 3.43 1.93 1.26
CA LEU A 65 4.83 2.24 0.94
C LEU A 65 5.63 0.98 0.60
N ILE A 66 5.43 -0.10 1.37
CA ILE A 66 6.09 -1.38 1.14
C ILE A 66 5.73 -1.93 -0.24
N LEU A 67 4.45 -1.91 -0.61
CA LEU A 67 3.97 -2.48 -1.87
C LEU A 67 4.30 -1.59 -3.06
N TRP A 68 4.25 -0.28 -2.93
CA TRP A 68 4.74 0.64 -3.97
C TRP A 68 6.24 0.46 -4.21
N GLY A 69 7.04 0.37 -3.13
CA GLY A 69 8.47 0.08 -3.24
C GLY A 69 8.75 -1.21 -4.00
N ALA A 70 8.00 -2.27 -3.71
CA ALA A 70 8.13 -3.55 -4.42
C ALA A 70 7.73 -3.43 -5.91
N VAL A 71 6.67 -2.68 -6.23
CA VAL A 71 6.28 -2.43 -7.63
C VAL A 71 7.40 -1.71 -8.40
N VAL A 72 7.97 -0.68 -7.82
CA VAL A 72 9.07 0.09 -8.45
C VAL A 72 10.33 -0.78 -8.58
N GLN A 73 10.70 -1.49 -7.52
CA GLN A 73 11.91 -2.32 -7.48
C GLN A 73 11.89 -3.45 -8.51
N HIS A 74 10.74 -4.11 -8.68
CA HIS A 74 10.60 -5.28 -9.56
C HIS A 74 9.94 -4.97 -10.90
N GLY A 75 9.48 -3.73 -11.13
CA GLY A 75 8.82 -3.34 -12.37
C GLY A 75 7.47 -4.04 -12.58
N TYR A 76 6.74 -4.34 -11.51
CA TYR A 76 5.44 -5.00 -11.64
C TYR A 76 4.43 -4.11 -12.39
N PRO A 77 3.61 -4.68 -13.28
CA PRO A 77 2.66 -3.91 -14.09
C PRO A 77 1.35 -3.60 -13.36
N SER A 78 1.18 -4.08 -12.12
CA SER A 78 -0.08 -4.04 -11.39
C SER A 78 0.11 -3.67 -9.93
N GLN A 79 -0.90 -3.05 -9.33
CA GLN A 79 -1.01 -2.80 -7.89
C GLN A 79 -1.88 -3.86 -7.17
N HIS A 80 -2.11 -5.01 -7.81
CA HIS A 80 -2.91 -6.09 -7.29
C HIS A 80 -2.04 -7.17 -6.63
N TRP A 81 -2.45 -7.58 -5.43
CA TRP A 81 -1.67 -8.47 -4.59
C TRP A 81 -2.53 -9.59 -4.03
N LEU A 82 -1.96 -10.78 -3.94
CA LEU A 82 -2.61 -11.99 -3.43
C LEU A 82 -1.72 -12.69 -2.42
N THR A 83 -2.31 -13.31 -1.41
CA THR A 83 -1.59 -14.34 -0.66
C THR A 83 -1.48 -15.61 -1.50
N TYR A 84 -0.55 -16.50 -1.18
CA TYR A 84 -0.41 -17.80 -1.85
C TYR A 84 -1.74 -18.59 -1.87
N ARG A 85 -2.45 -18.60 -0.72
CA ARG A 85 -3.75 -19.30 -0.61
C ARG A 85 -4.83 -18.67 -1.49
N GLN A 86 -4.83 -17.36 -1.64
CA GLN A 86 -5.77 -16.67 -2.51
C GLN A 86 -5.49 -16.95 -3.98
N ALA A 87 -4.22 -16.94 -4.39
CA ALA A 87 -3.85 -17.32 -5.74
C ALA A 87 -4.32 -18.74 -6.07
N ALA A 88 -4.05 -19.70 -5.19
CA ALA A 88 -4.50 -21.08 -5.34
C ALA A 88 -6.03 -21.23 -5.36
N ALA A 89 -6.74 -20.48 -4.51
CA ALA A 89 -8.23 -20.51 -4.48
C ALA A 89 -8.87 -19.94 -5.75
N LEU A 90 -8.15 -19.05 -6.45
CA LEU A 90 -8.56 -18.50 -7.75
C LEU A 90 -8.14 -19.38 -8.95
N GLY A 91 -7.58 -20.56 -8.69
CA GLY A 91 -7.11 -21.47 -9.73
C GLY A 91 -5.71 -21.16 -10.26
N GLY A 92 -5.08 -20.09 -9.76
CA GLY A 92 -3.72 -19.73 -10.12
C GLY A 92 -2.66 -20.36 -9.20
N ASN A 93 -1.41 -20.16 -9.55
CA ASN A 93 -0.26 -20.60 -8.77
C ASN A 93 0.85 -19.56 -8.79
N VAL A 94 1.57 -19.39 -7.67
CA VAL A 94 2.77 -18.56 -7.65
C VAL A 94 3.89 -19.27 -8.43
N MET A 95 4.50 -18.56 -9.36
CA MET A 95 5.57 -19.10 -10.20
C MET A 95 6.77 -19.54 -9.37
N LYS A 96 7.45 -20.59 -9.82
CA LYS A 96 8.61 -21.15 -9.12
C LYS A 96 9.76 -20.14 -9.06
N GLY A 97 10.28 -19.94 -7.86
CA GLY A 97 11.39 -19.01 -7.63
C GLY A 97 10.97 -17.60 -7.23
N GLU A 98 9.69 -17.27 -7.34
CA GLU A 98 9.18 -15.96 -6.95
C GLU A 98 9.27 -15.74 -5.43
N ARG A 99 9.59 -14.51 -5.06
CA ARG A 99 9.67 -14.07 -3.66
C ARG A 99 8.54 -13.10 -3.36
N GLY A 100 7.76 -13.43 -2.35
CA GLY A 100 6.66 -12.54 -1.93
C GLY A 100 7.16 -11.36 -1.11
N THR A 101 6.32 -10.33 -1.08
CA THR A 101 6.51 -9.13 -0.28
C THR A 101 5.82 -9.28 1.07
N THR A 102 6.52 -8.95 2.15
CA THR A 102 5.97 -9.00 3.50
C THR A 102 5.15 -7.75 3.78
N VAL A 103 3.90 -7.92 4.17
CA VAL A 103 3.01 -6.87 4.68
C VAL A 103 2.66 -7.12 6.15
N VAL A 104 2.25 -6.09 6.84
CA VAL A 104 1.89 -6.15 8.25
C VAL A 104 0.39 -5.92 8.46
N PHE A 105 -0.17 -6.69 9.35
CA PHE A 105 -1.54 -6.52 9.82
C PHE A 105 -1.50 -6.21 11.31
N ALA A 106 -1.95 -5.02 11.66
CA ALA A 106 -2.09 -4.57 13.04
C ALA A 106 -3.56 -4.64 13.42
N ASP A 107 -3.83 -5.28 14.55
CA ASP A 107 -5.19 -5.36 15.11
C ASP A 107 -5.10 -5.45 16.64
N ARG A 108 -6.23 -5.44 17.29
CA ARG A 108 -6.36 -5.57 18.74
C ARG A 108 -7.30 -6.71 19.05
N PHE A 109 -6.90 -7.62 19.90
CA PHE A 109 -7.79 -8.64 20.39
C PHE A 109 -8.09 -8.44 21.88
N THR A 110 -9.26 -8.85 22.30
CA THR A 110 -9.68 -8.86 23.69
C THR A 110 -9.54 -10.29 24.22
N PRO A 111 -8.64 -10.55 25.18
CA PRO A 111 -8.53 -11.86 25.82
C PRO A 111 -9.85 -12.28 26.46
N GLU A 112 -10.11 -13.59 26.54
CA GLU A 112 -11.33 -14.11 27.15
C GLU A 112 -11.46 -13.75 28.64
N ASP A 113 -10.33 -13.69 29.33
CA ASP A 113 -10.29 -13.26 30.74
C ASP A 113 -10.74 -11.81 30.91
N GLU A 114 -10.34 -10.93 30.01
CA GLU A 114 -10.77 -9.53 30.00
C GLU A 114 -12.26 -9.39 29.66
N LYS A 115 -12.77 -10.20 28.75
CA LYS A 115 -14.20 -10.23 28.43
C LYS A 115 -15.03 -10.70 29.63
N ARG A 116 -14.53 -11.70 30.38
CA ARG A 116 -15.19 -12.20 31.59
C ARG A 116 -15.16 -11.12 32.68
N ARG A 117 -14.01 -10.52 32.97
CA ARG A 117 -13.87 -9.43 33.92
C ARG A 117 -14.79 -8.26 33.60
N ALA A 118 -14.84 -7.84 32.33
CA ALA A 118 -15.71 -6.76 31.87
C ALA A 118 -17.19 -7.05 32.12
N ARG A 119 -17.61 -8.31 32.00
CA ARG A 119 -19.00 -8.72 32.32
C ARG A 119 -19.29 -8.68 33.81
N GLU A 120 -18.31 -8.97 34.66
CA GLU A 120 -18.46 -9.00 36.12
C GLU A 120 -18.37 -7.60 36.72
N THR A 121 -17.51 -6.73 36.21
CA THR A 121 -17.26 -5.38 36.77
C THR A 121 -18.01 -4.24 36.04
N GLY A 122 -18.52 -4.49 34.83
CA GLY A 122 -19.14 -3.44 34.00
C GLY A 122 -18.13 -2.49 33.36
N GLU A 123 -16.83 -2.76 33.48
CA GLU A 123 -15.76 -1.97 32.84
C GLU A 123 -15.54 -2.38 31.38
N GLU A 124 -14.95 -1.47 30.58
CA GLU A 124 -14.55 -1.84 29.22
C GLU A 124 -13.41 -2.86 29.21
N PRO A 125 -13.50 -3.92 28.38
CA PRO A 125 -12.46 -4.94 28.34
C PRO A 125 -11.16 -4.40 27.76
N GLY A 126 -10.05 -4.75 28.37
CA GLY A 126 -8.71 -4.41 27.88
C GLY A 126 -8.45 -5.05 26.50
N ARG A 127 -7.90 -4.26 25.58
CA ARG A 127 -7.55 -4.73 24.22
C ARG A 127 -6.04 -4.77 24.07
N ILE A 128 -5.51 -5.93 23.68
CA ILE A 128 -4.08 -6.14 23.46
C ILE A 128 -3.79 -5.96 21.97
N PRO A 129 -2.91 -5.00 21.58
CA PRO A 129 -2.49 -4.85 20.20
C PRO A 129 -1.59 -6.01 19.77
N PHE A 130 -1.77 -6.49 18.56
CA PHE A 130 -0.89 -7.48 17.95
C PHE A 130 -0.54 -7.14 16.51
N LEU A 131 0.62 -7.63 16.08
CA LEU A 131 1.09 -7.53 14.70
C LEU A 131 1.27 -8.91 14.11
N LYS A 132 0.73 -9.12 12.91
CA LYS A 132 0.96 -10.32 12.11
C LYS A 132 1.64 -9.96 10.81
N ARG A 133 2.54 -10.83 10.36
CA ARG A 133 3.17 -10.76 9.04
C ARG A 133 2.37 -11.62 8.07
N PHE A 134 2.15 -11.11 6.88
CA PHE A 134 1.62 -11.87 5.77
C PHE A 134 2.55 -11.69 4.57
N THR A 135 2.73 -12.76 3.82
CA THR A 135 3.45 -12.71 2.55
C THR A 135 2.42 -12.62 1.44
N VAL A 136 2.59 -11.62 0.58
CA VAL A 136 1.75 -11.40 -0.60
C VAL A 136 2.61 -11.40 -1.85
N PHE A 137 2.01 -11.76 -2.96
CA PHE A 137 2.60 -11.83 -4.27
C PHE A 137 1.85 -10.89 -5.20
N ASN A 138 2.58 -10.19 -6.07
CA ASN A 138 1.95 -9.42 -7.13
C ASN A 138 1.25 -10.38 -8.10
N THR A 139 0.15 -9.96 -8.72
CA THR A 139 -0.53 -10.80 -9.72
C THR A 139 0.38 -11.19 -10.87
N ALA A 140 1.38 -10.38 -11.21
CA ALA A 140 2.41 -10.70 -12.19
C ALA A 140 3.36 -11.83 -11.79
N GLN A 141 3.37 -12.24 -10.52
CA GLN A 141 4.15 -13.38 -10.02
C GLN A 141 3.33 -14.69 -10.02
N CYS A 142 2.12 -14.67 -10.57
CA CYS A 142 1.21 -15.79 -10.55
C CYS A 142 0.81 -16.21 -11.97
N ASP A 143 0.74 -17.52 -12.20
CA ASP A 143 0.20 -18.13 -13.41
C ASP A 143 -1.24 -18.61 -13.18
N GLY A 144 -2.02 -18.74 -14.27
CA GLY A 144 -3.34 -19.38 -14.25
C GLY A 144 -4.42 -18.58 -13.50
N LEU A 145 -4.20 -17.31 -13.20
CA LEU A 145 -5.23 -16.45 -12.64
C LEU A 145 -6.32 -16.14 -13.68
N PRO A 146 -7.58 -15.95 -13.25
CA PRO A 146 -8.65 -15.43 -14.12
C PRO A 146 -8.25 -14.12 -14.81
N GLU A 147 -8.69 -13.92 -16.05
CA GLU A 147 -8.29 -12.74 -16.85
C GLU A 147 -8.65 -11.41 -16.18
N ASP A 148 -9.81 -11.32 -15.55
CA ASP A 148 -10.27 -10.14 -14.81
C ASP A 148 -9.39 -9.76 -13.61
N ILE A 149 -8.61 -10.71 -13.09
CA ILE A 149 -7.65 -10.52 -12.01
C ILE A 149 -6.23 -10.34 -12.53
N ALA A 150 -5.89 -11.04 -13.60
CA ALA A 150 -4.55 -11.00 -14.22
C ALA A 150 -4.30 -9.68 -14.97
N VAL A 151 -5.34 -9.06 -15.52
CA VAL A 151 -5.19 -7.83 -16.31
C VAL A 151 -4.92 -6.65 -15.40
N ALA A 152 -3.77 -6.02 -15.58
CA ALA A 152 -3.51 -4.69 -15.05
C ALA A 152 -4.55 -3.72 -15.62
N MET A 153 -5.26 -2.98 -14.76
CA MET A 153 -6.12 -1.91 -15.24
C MET A 153 -5.28 -0.97 -16.12
N PRO A 154 -5.73 -0.67 -17.35
CA PRO A 154 -5.01 0.29 -18.17
C PRO A 154 -4.89 1.62 -17.40
N PRO A 155 -3.77 2.33 -17.52
CA PRO A 155 -3.67 3.65 -16.93
C PRO A 155 -4.81 4.53 -17.46
N PRO A 156 -5.36 5.43 -16.65
CA PRO A 156 -6.32 6.41 -17.14
C PRO A 156 -5.70 7.18 -18.31
N PRO A 157 -6.48 7.58 -19.30
CA PRO A 157 -6.00 8.37 -20.42
C PRO A 157 -5.20 9.58 -19.91
N PRO A 158 -4.06 9.92 -20.53
CA PRO A 158 -3.25 11.06 -20.12
C PRO A 158 -4.09 12.35 -20.19
N GLY A 159 -3.98 13.15 -19.14
CA GLY A 159 -4.72 14.42 -19.04
C GLY A 159 -6.13 14.31 -18.47
N MET A 160 -6.61 13.10 -18.15
CA MET A 160 -7.91 12.95 -17.50
C MET A 160 -7.78 13.12 -15.99
N ILE A 161 -8.34 14.20 -15.48
CA ILE A 161 -8.64 14.31 -14.04
C ILE A 161 -9.94 13.52 -13.81
N GLU A 162 -9.92 12.66 -12.79
CA GLU A 162 -11.13 11.93 -12.40
C GLU A 162 -12.26 12.93 -12.10
N PRO A 163 -13.45 12.80 -12.73
CA PRO A 163 -14.50 13.84 -12.70
C PRO A 163 -14.93 14.25 -11.29
N ARG A 164 -14.87 13.32 -10.32
CA ARG A 164 -15.17 13.63 -8.91
C ARG A 164 -14.12 14.55 -8.28
N VAL A 165 -12.85 14.37 -8.65
CA VAL A 165 -11.76 15.22 -8.17
C VAL A 165 -11.88 16.61 -8.77
N GLU A 166 -12.21 16.71 -10.05
CA GLU A 166 -12.46 17.98 -10.73
C GLU A 166 -13.64 18.73 -10.09
N ALA A 167 -14.74 18.03 -9.85
CA ALA A 167 -15.91 18.59 -9.18
C ALA A 167 -15.58 19.07 -7.74
N LEU A 168 -14.76 18.30 -7.00
CA LEU A 168 -14.31 18.69 -5.66
C LEU A 168 -13.47 19.97 -5.72
N ILE A 169 -12.48 20.03 -6.61
CA ILE A 169 -11.62 21.20 -6.79
C ILE A 169 -12.47 22.43 -7.11
N LYS A 170 -13.41 22.32 -8.03
CA LYS A 170 -14.35 23.41 -8.35
C LYS A 170 -15.20 23.83 -7.16
N ALA A 171 -15.68 22.89 -6.36
CA ALA A 171 -16.51 23.17 -5.20
C ALA A 171 -15.75 23.89 -4.07
N THR A 172 -14.43 23.74 -3.98
CA THR A 172 -13.61 24.47 -2.99
C THR A 172 -13.42 25.95 -3.33
N GLY A 173 -13.59 26.34 -4.60
CA GLY A 173 -13.33 27.70 -5.08
C GLY A 173 -11.86 28.12 -5.07
N ILE A 174 -10.94 27.19 -4.83
CA ILE A 174 -9.50 27.46 -4.82
C ILE A 174 -8.98 27.77 -6.22
N ASP A 175 -8.04 28.72 -6.36
CA ASP A 175 -7.29 28.95 -7.59
C ASP A 175 -6.32 27.75 -7.82
N PHE A 176 -6.77 26.80 -8.65
CA PHE A 176 -6.05 25.56 -8.94
C PHE A 176 -5.45 25.64 -10.34
N ARG A 177 -4.12 25.60 -10.40
CA ARG A 177 -3.34 25.75 -11.64
C ARG A 177 -2.63 24.46 -12.00
N ILE A 178 -2.76 24.04 -13.26
CA ILE A 178 -2.01 22.91 -13.80
C ILE A 178 -0.89 23.47 -14.67
N GLY A 179 0.37 23.11 -14.32
CA GLY A 179 1.55 23.58 -15.07
C GLY A 179 2.84 23.44 -14.26
N GLY A 180 3.99 23.65 -14.92
CA GLY A 180 5.30 23.51 -14.30
C GLY A 180 5.68 22.07 -13.97
N ASP A 181 6.75 21.91 -13.19
CA ASP A 181 7.36 20.62 -12.82
C ASP A 181 7.21 20.27 -11.33
N ARG A 182 6.59 21.16 -10.56
CA ARG A 182 6.49 21.03 -9.10
C ARG A 182 5.08 21.30 -8.60
N ALA A 183 4.68 20.57 -7.56
CA ALA A 183 3.45 20.84 -6.82
C ALA A 183 3.77 21.70 -5.60
N PHE A 184 3.04 22.81 -5.43
CA PHE A 184 3.20 23.71 -4.28
C PHE A 184 1.93 24.55 -4.06
N TYR A 185 1.84 25.12 -2.86
CA TYR A 185 0.86 26.14 -2.50
C TYR A 185 1.54 27.46 -2.20
N VAL A 186 0.98 28.56 -2.70
CA VAL A 186 1.49 29.92 -2.47
C VAL A 186 0.53 30.68 -1.55
N PRO A 187 0.87 30.78 -0.24
CA PRO A 187 -0.05 31.41 0.73
C PRO A 187 -0.34 32.88 0.43
N ALA A 188 0.62 33.63 -0.10
CA ALA A 188 0.46 35.06 -0.38
C ALA A 188 -0.54 35.37 -1.52
N LEU A 189 -0.78 34.41 -2.42
CA LEU A 189 -1.65 34.57 -3.58
C LEU A 189 -2.81 33.52 -3.55
N ASP A 190 -2.84 32.71 -2.53
CA ASP A 190 -3.86 31.68 -2.26
C ASP A 190 -4.17 30.78 -3.47
N TYR A 191 -3.11 30.23 -4.09
CA TYR A 191 -3.27 29.28 -5.19
C TYR A 191 -2.45 28.00 -4.98
N VAL A 192 -2.95 26.91 -5.55
CA VAL A 192 -2.24 25.62 -5.65
C VAL A 192 -1.81 25.43 -7.10
N GLN A 193 -0.54 25.07 -7.29
CA GLN A 193 -0.03 24.62 -8.58
C GLN A 193 0.35 23.15 -8.51
N VAL A 194 -0.01 22.39 -9.54
CA VAL A 194 0.39 20.99 -9.70
C VAL A 194 0.95 20.76 -11.11
N PRO A 195 1.90 19.84 -11.29
CA PRO A 195 2.37 19.46 -12.60
C PRO A 195 1.22 18.91 -13.45
N PRO A 196 1.29 19.03 -14.78
CA PRO A 196 0.34 18.34 -15.64
C PRO A 196 0.41 16.82 -15.37
N PRO A 197 -0.73 16.11 -15.43
CA PRO A 197 -0.72 14.66 -15.34
C PRO A 197 0.21 14.10 -16.42
N ALA A 198 1.07 13.13 -16.03
CA ALA A 198 2.05 12.55 -16.94
C ALA A 198 1.36 12.03 -18.21
N GLY A 199 1.68 12.65 -19.33
CA GLY A 199 1.32 12.14 -20.64
C GLY A 199 2.14 10.90 -20.99
N PRO A 200 1.77 10.14 -22.03
CA PRO A 200 2.65 9.10 -22.55
C PRO A 200 3.99 9.76 -22.91
N LEU A 201 5.07 9.16 -22.41
CA LEU A 201 6.41 9.53 -22.85
C LEU A 201 6.53 9.25 -24.36
N PRO A 202 7.17 10.13 -25.12
CA PRO A 202 7.42 9.91 -26.55
C PRO A 202 8.27 8.66 -26.78
#